data_09363f721409bdac9e1e7e733375c5f6
#
_entry.id   09363f721409bdac9e1e7e733375c5f6
#
_cell.length_a   1.000
_cell.length_b   1.000
_cell.length_c   1.000
_cell.angle_alpha   90.00
_cell.angle_beta   90.00
_cell.angle_gamma   90.00
#
_symmetry.space_group_name_H-M   'P 1'
#
loop_
_entity.id
_entity.type
_entity.pdbx_description
1 polymer ?
#
loop_
_entity_poly.entity_id
_entity_poly.type
_entity_poly.pdbx_seq_one_letter_code
_entity_poly.pdbx_strand_id
1 'polypeptide(L)'
;MHKLKIIFLLLLLTPISQVTFAEEIPDYDKPYAPIFFNKPVYSWTEKVEITIIAPSWNTGMYLIDSIGGDPNYSVDVYTNNHRLSEYKLYETDPASGIFIGEVILTGFNHDVNGDGIDDTNPRTLGGGPNGGYLQNDEDSGITVSFEFADGVVLSESVKIEWNEGDLRIVDVTENSAKVKLFDMDMNLNPESIDTVDIDVFSDNDSAGISLEIAETTENSGVFEGLVSITKNDQSSGNRLYALPDSKITAKYSDRTLPDPYNTSDDLDIFAYEIIYN
;
A
#
# COMPACT_ATOMS: atom_id res chain seq x y z
N MET A 1 -45.99 38.66 33.84
CA MET A 1 -45.85 38.69 32.38
C MET A 1 -44.39 38.40 32.05
N HIS A 2 -44.06 37.13 31.78
CA HIS A 2 -42.69 36.73 31.39
C HIS A 2 -42.64 36.70 29.86
N LYS A 3 -41.76 37.53 29.29
CA LYS A 3 -41.50 37.54 27.85
C LYS A 3 -40.50 36.43 27.51
N LEU A 4 -40.97 35.40 26.80
CA LEU A 4 -40.15 34.32 26.23
C LEU A 4 -39.38 34.89 25.03
N LYS A 5 -38.05 34.92 25.12
CA LYS A 5 -37.19 35.25 23.97
C LYS A 5 -36.89 33.97 23.20
N ILE A 6 -37.49 33.85 22.03
CA ILE A 6 -37.18 32.79 21.07
C ILE A 6 -35.88 33.19 20.33
N ILE A 7 -34.79 32.44 20.53
CA ILE A 7 -33.56 32.56 19.78
C ILE A 7 -33.70 31.70 18.54
N PHE A 8 -33.77 32.33 17.38
CA PHE A 8 -33.69 31.64 16.08
C PHE A 8 -32.25 31.30 15.79
N LEU A 9 -31.87 30.01 15.90
CA LEU A 9 -30.57 29.51 15.46
C LEU A 9 -30.61 29.32 13.95
N LEU A 10 -29.99 30.25 13.21
CA LEU A 10 -29.86 30.16 11.75
C LEU A 10 -28.76 29.16 11.45
N LEU A 11 -29.13 27.92 11.07
CA LEU A 11 -28.21 26.93 10.57
C LEU A 11 -27.76 27.33 9.14
N LEU A 12 -26.55 27.85 9.02
CA LEU A 12 -25.89 28.10 7.74
C LEU A 12 -25.51 26.74 7.12
N LEU A 13 -26.37 26.21 6.26
CA LEU A 13 -26.03 25.11 5.34
C LEU A 13 -25.06 25.66 4.29
N THR A 14 -23.78 25.40 4.48
CA THR A 14 -22.81 25.57 3.38
C THR A 14 -23.07 24.49 2.35
N PRO A 15 -23.27 24.83 1.06
CA PRO A 15 -23.38 23.81 0.04
C PRO A 15 -22.02 23.09 -0.06
N ILE A 16 -22.02 21.80 0.22
CA ILE A 16 -20.90 20.92 -0.15
C ILE A 16 -20.91 20.88 -1.67
N SER A 17 -19.97 21.59 -2.28
CA SER A 17 -19.69 21.45 -3.70
C SER A 17 -19.24 20.02 -3.92
N GLN A 18 -20.13 19.17 -4.41
CA GLN A 18 -19.75 17.91 -5.01
C GLN A 18 -18.94 18.28 -6.25
N VAL A 19 -17.64 18.03 -6.20
CA VAL A 19 -16.81 17.98 -7.41
C VAL A 19 -17.27 16.73 -8.14
N THR A 20 -18.25 16.86 -9.00
CA THR A 20 -18.52 15.86 -10.01
C THR A 20 -17.38 15.98 -11.00
N PHE A 21 -16.44 15.02 -10.98
CA PHE A 21 -15.64 14.75 -12.15
C PHE A 21 -16.66 14.38 -13.23
N ALA A 22 -16.84 15.25 -14.21
CA ALA A 22 -17.52 14.86 -15.42
C ALA A 22 -16.60 13.81 -16.04
N GLU A 23 -17.01 12.54 -16.03
CA GLU A 23 -16.44 11.54 -16.92
C GLU A 23 -16.53 12.10 -18.31
N GLU A 24 -15.40 12.49 -18.90
CA GLU A 24 -15.38 12.81 -20.34
C GLU A 24 -15.75 11.52 -21.05
N ILE A 25 -16.91 11.53 -21.69
CA ILE A 25 -17.34 10.40 -22.54
C ILE A 25 -16.31 10.33 -23.66
N PRO A 26 -15.58 9.19 -23.83
CA PRO A 26 -14.59 9.05 -24.87
C PRO A 26 -15.17 9.35 -26.25
N ASP A 27 -14.46 10.11 -27.05
CA ASP A 27 -14.84 10.35 -28.46
C ASP A 27 -14.51 9.08 -29.26
N TYR A 28 -15.51 8.22 -29.43
CA TYR A 28 -15.38 6.92 -30.08
C TYR A 28 -15.03 6.99 -31.57
N ASP A 29 -15.10 8.18 -32.21
CA ASP A 29 -14.67 8.39 -33.56
C ASP A 29 -13.16 8.66 -33.71
N LYS A 30 -12.44 8.75 -32.57
CA LYS A 30 -10.98 8.89 -32.51
C LYS A 30 -10.35 7.74 -31.74
N PRO A 31 -9.19 7.21 -32.16
CA PRO A 31 -8.49 6.21 -31.41
C PRO A 31 -8.09 6.79 -30.05
N TYR A 32 -8.73 6.30 -28.99
CA TYR A 32 -8.54 6.76 -27.62
C TYR A 32 -8.75 5.60 -26.66
N ALA A 33 -7.76 5.36 -25.83
CA ALA A 33 -7.80 4.30 -24.83
C ALA A 33 -7.07 4.75 -23.56
N PRO A 34 -7.71 5.60 -22.72
CA PRO A 34 -7.10 6.10 -21.50
C PRO A 34 -6.71 4.96 -20.56
N ILE A 35 -5.53 5.10 -19.97
CA ILE A 35 -4.93 4.16 -19.03
C ILE A 35 -5.03 4.78 -17.62
N PHE A 36 -5.41 3.99 -16.64
CA PHE A 36 -5.54 4.43 -15.26
C PHE A 36 -4.85 3.43 -14.32
N PHE A 37 -4.32 3.97 -13.26
CA PHE A 37 -3.88 3.23 -12.08
C PHE A 37 -4.85 3.50 -10.93
N ASN A 38 -5.07 2.54 -10.05
CA ASN A 38 -5.96 2.71 -8.90
C ASN A 38 -5.36 3.59 -7.78
N LYS A 39 -4.05 3.89 -7.84
CA LYS A 39 -3.35 4.78 -6.90
C LYS A 39 -2.44 5.77 -7.63
N PRO A 40 -2.19 6.96 -7.07
CA PRO A 40 -1.26 7.95 -7.63
C PRO A 40 0.22 7.65 -7.33
N VAL A 41 0.51 6.81 -6.33
CA VAL A 41 1.85 6.37 -5.91
C VAL A 41 1.71 4.97 -5.33
N TYR A 42 2.70 4.12 -5.53
CA TYR A 42 2.79 2.78 -4.98
C TYR A 42 4.04 2.61 -4.12
N SER A 43 3.96 1.71 -3.16
CA SER A 43 5.13 1.12 -2.53
C SER A 43 5.80 0.10 -3.48
N TRP A 44 7.02 -0.28 -3.17
CA TRP A 44 7.91 -1.08 -4.02
C TRP A 44 7.52 -2.56 -4.17
N THR A 45 6.65 -3.07 -3.31
CA THR A 45 6.19 -4.47 -3.29
C THR A 45 4.67 -4.60 -3.40
N GLU A 46 4.02 -3.55 -3.83
CA GLU A 46 2.57 -3.44 -3.81
C GLU A 46 1.89 -4.05 -5.06
N LYS A 47 0.61 -4.39 -4.92
CA LYS A 47 -0.25 -4.79 -6.02
C LYS A 47 -0.75 -3.57 -6.78
N VAL A 48 -0.47 -3.51 -8.07
CA VAL A 48 -0.87 -2.45 -9.00
C VAL A 48 -2.04 -2.92 -9.84
N GLU A 49 -3.15 -2.22 -9.77
CA GLU A 49 -4.29 -2.43 -10.66
C GLU A 49 -4.24 -1.48 -11.85
N ILE A 50 -4.37 -2.04 -13.04
CA ILE A 50 -4.33 -1.32 -14.32
C ILE A 50 -5.70 -1.40 -14.96
N THR A 51 -6.26 -0.25 -15.35
CA THR A 51 -7.50 -0.15 -16.11
C THR A 51 -7.26 0.57 -17.44
N ILE A 52 -7.72 -0.02 -18.54
CA ILE A 52 -7.70 0.61 -19.86
C ILE A 52 -9.14 0.66 -20.39
N ILE A 53 -9.61 1.86 -20.73
CA ILE A 53 -10.94 2.04 -21.32
C ILE A 53 -10.79 2.10 -22.84
N ALA A 54 -11.09 0.99 -23.53
CA ALA A 54 -10.91 0.84 -24.97
C ALA A 54 -12.14 0.20 -25.64
N PRO A 55 -13.28 0.91 -25.72
CA PRO A 55 -14.53 0.35 -26.25
C PRO A 55 -14.45 -0.14 -27.69
N SER A 56 -13.54 0.42 -28.50
CA SER A 56 -13.30 -0.05 -29.87
C SER A 56 -12.65 -1.44 -29.95
N TRP A 57 -12.11 -1.93 -28.83
CA TRP A 57 -11.52 -3.27 -28.69
C TRP A 57 -12.51 -4.31 -28.16
N ASN A 58 -13.74 -3.91 -27.83
CA ASN A 58 -14.82 -4.84 -27.55
C ASN A 58 -15.33 -5.40 -28.90
N THR A 59 -15.10 -6.69 -29.14
CA THR A 59 -15.44 -7.37 -30.38
C THR A 59 -16.73 -8.19 -30.31
N GLY A 60 -17.21 -8.47 -29.10
CA GLY A 60 -18.37 -9.32 -28.90
C GLY A 60 -19.20 -9.00 -27.66
N MET A 61 -20.47 -8.67 -27.84
CA MET A 61 -21.38 -8.33 -26.74
C MET A 61 -21.74 -9.48 -25.78
N TYR A 62 -21.24 -10.69 -25.99
CA TYR A 62 -21.58 -11.89 -25.21
C TYR A 62 -20.36 -12.62 -24.63
N LEU A 63 -19.16 -12.17 -24.96
CA LEU A 63 -17.91 -12.81 -24.56
C LEU A 63 -17.01 -11.76 -23.87
N ILE A 64 -16.22 -12.21 -22.93
CA ILE A 64 -15.16 -11.38 -22.34
C ILE A 64 -14.02 -11.28 -23.35
N ASP A 65 -13.74 -10.11 -23.81
CA ASP A 65 -12.62 -9.82 -24.70
C ASP A 65 -11.31 -9.61 -23.90
N SER A 66 -10.19 -9.63 -24.62
CA SER A 66 -8.86 -9.33 -24.04
C SER A 66 -8.05 -8.45 -24.96
N ILE A 67 -7.18 -7.62 -24.37
CA ILE A 67 -6.20 -6.81 -25.08
C ILE A 67 -4.80 -7.15 -24.63
N GLY A 68 -3.79 -6.68 -25.37
CA GLY A 68 -2.38 -6.70 -24.97
C GLY A 68 -1.62 -7.96 -25.34
N GLY A 69 -2.27 -9.09 -25.63
CA GLY A 69 -1.60 -10.34 -25.98
C GLY A 69 -1.20 -10.49 -27.45
N ASP A 70 -1.42 -9.48 -28.29
CA ASP A 70 -1.00 -9.44 -29.70
C ASP A 70 0.27 -8.59 -29.79
N PRO A 71 1.38 -9.09 -30.37
CA PRO A 71 2.62 -8.32 -30.50
C PRO A 71 2.50 -7.06 -31.36
N ASN A 72 1.49 -6.94 -32.22
CA ASN A 72 1.25 -5.71 -33.00
C ASN A 72 0.41 -4.68 -32.24
N TYR A 73 -0.27 -5.12 -31.17
CA TYR A 73 -1.15 -4.29 -30.33
C TYR A 73 -0.91 -4.64 -28.86
N SER A 74 0.37 -4.62 -28.49
CA SER A 74 0.76 -5.05 -27.16
C SER A 74 0.36 -4.05 -26.07
N VAL A 75 0.06 -4.59 -24.91
CA VAL A 75 0.19 -3.85 -23.65
C VAL A 75 1.50 -4.27 -23.01
N ASP A 76 2.36 -3.31 -22.73
CA ASP A 76 3.60 -3.54 -22.02
C ASP A 76 3.55 -2.85 -20.65
N VAL A 77 3.95 -3.56 -19.61
CA VAL A 77 4.07 -3.01 -18.25
C VAL A 77 5.54 -3.05 -17.85
N TYR A 78 6.11 -1.92 -17.49
CA TYR A 78 7.55 -1.86 -17.25
C TYR A 78 7.95 -0.82 -16.19
N THR A 79 9.08 -1.10 -15.57
CA THR A 79 9.87 -0.18 -14.75
C THR A 79 11.13 0.22 -15.52
N ASN A 80 12.09 0.90 -14.89
CA ASN A 80 13.29 1.39 -15.59
C ASN A 80 14.06 0.31 -16.36
N ASN A 81 14.23 -0.88 -15.77
CA ASN A 81 15.06 -1.95 -16.32
C ASN A 81 14.31 -3.26 -16.57
N HIS A 82 13.05 -3.37 -16.19
CA HIS A 82 12.27 -4.60 -16.21
C HIS A 82 10.96 -4.41 -16.98
N ARG A 83 10.56 -5.43 -17.76
CA ARG A 83 9.37 -5.33 -18.62
C ARG A 83 8.61 -6.65 -18.68
N LEU A 84 7.29 -6.55 -18.58
CA LEU A 84 6.33 -7.56 -18.98
C LEU A 84 5.76 -7.15 -20.34
N SER A 85 6.16 -7.84 -21.41
CA SER A 85 5.66 -7.57 -22.75
C SER A 85 4.42 -8.43 -23.05
N GLU A 86 3.56 -7.95 -23.93
CA GLU A 86 2.34 -8.65 -24.34
C GLU A 86 1.45 -9.02 -23.13
N TYR A 87 1.37 -8.09 -22.16
CA TYR A 87 0.63 -8.30 -20.91
C TYR A 87 -0.89 -8.25 -21.17
N LYS A 88 -1.60 -9.35 -20.89
CA LYS A 88 -3.03 -9.46 -21.16
C LYS A 88 -3.85 -8.77 -20.08
N LEU A 89 -4.81 -7.94 -20.52
CA LEU A 89 -5.92 -7.46 -19.70
C LEU A 89 -7.22 -8.06 -20.22
N TYR A 90 -8.15 -8.33 -19.30
CA TYR A 90 -9.47 -8.85 -19.65
C TYR A 90 -10.56 -7.82 -19.38
N GLU A 91 -11.58 -7.87 -20.23
CA GLU A 91 -12.76 -7.06 -20.07
C GLU A 91 -13.52 -7.38 -18.78
N THR A 92 -14.04 -6.36 -18.11
CA THR A 92 -14.76 -6.52 -16.81
C THR A 92 -16.09 -7.24 -16.96
N ASP A 93 -16.79 -6.96 -18.06
CA ASP A 93 -18.07 -7.57 -18.43
C ASP A 93 -18.17 -7.63 -19.96
N PRO A 94 -18.91 -8.59 -20.55
CA PRO A 94 -19.18 -8.57 -21.99
C PRO A 94 -19.74 -7.22 -22.42
N ALA A 95 -19.15 -6.60 -23.42
CA ALA A 95 -19.52 -5.31 -23.96
C ALA A 95 -19.27 -4.09 -23.04
N SER A 96 -18.39 -4.19 -22.03
CA SER A 96 -18.01 -3.02 -21.21
C SER A 96 -16.99 -2.12 -21.90
N GLY A 97 -16.10 -2.68 -22.69
CA GLY A 97 -14.95 -1.98 -23.25
C GLY A 97 -13.95 -1.50 -22.20
N ILE A 98 -14.03 -2.01 -20.96
CA ILE A 98 -13.16 -1.71 -19.84
C ILE A 98 -12.32 -2.94 -19.54
N PHE A 99 -11.02 -2.83 -19.70
CA PHE A 99 -10.06 -3.92 -19.53
C PHE A 99 -9.24 -3.70 -18.27
N ILE A 100 -9.12 -4.73 -17.44
CA ILE A 100 -8.37 -4.71 -16.19
C ILE A 100 -7.29 -5.78 -16.14
N GLY A 101 -6.24 -5.50 -15.40
CA GLY A 101 -5.19 -6.45 -15.05
C GLY A 101 -4.46 -5.99 -13.80
N GLU A 102 -3.79 -6.93 -13.13
CA GLU A 102 -3.02 -6.68 -11.91
C GLU A 102 -1.55 -7.09 -12.12
N VAL A 103 -0.64 -6.30 -11.57
CA VAL A 103 0.79 -6.60 -11.51
C VAL A 103 1.25 -6.44 -10.07
N ILE A 104 2.02 -7.41 -9.57
CA ILE A 104 2.66 -7.33 -8.27
C ILE A 104 4.08 -6.81 -8.48
N LEU A 105 4.38 -5.67 -7.87
CA LEU A 105 5.75 -5.17 -7.75
C LEU A 105 6.52 -6.09 -6.79
N THR A 106 7.77 -6.40 -7.10
CA THR A 106 8.57 -7.36 -6.30
C THR A 106 9.84 -6.76 -5.71
N GLY A 107 9.95 -5.43 -5.76
CA GLY A 107 11.07 -4.71 -5.22
C GLY A 107 12.41 -5.04 -5.89
N PHE A 108 13.45 -4.79 -5.16
CA PHE A 108 14.84 -5.17 -5.42
C PHE A 108 15.40 -5.86 -4.17
N ASN A 109 16.61 -6.44 -4.24
CA ASN A 109 17.25 -7.08 -3.09
C ASN A 109 17.51 -6.06 -1.97
N HIS A 110 16.88 -6.26 -0.82
CA HIS A 110 17.02 -5.40 0.34
C HIS A 110 16.72 -6.14 1.65
N ASP A 111 17.52 -5.84 2.67
CA ASP A 111 17.40 -6.35 4.03
C ASP A 111 16.62 -5.32 4.87
N VAL A 112 15.31 -5.52 5.02
CA VAL A 112 14.43 -4.58 5.74
C VAL A 112 14.48 -4.74 7.26
N ASN A 113 14.96 -5.89 7.77
CA ASN A 113 15.03 -6.18 9.20
C ASN A 113 16.44 -6.02 9.80
N GLY A 114 17.49 -5.91 8.97
CA GLY A 114 18.86 -5.68 9.36
C GLY A 114 19.60 -6.92 9.83
N ASP A 115 19.18 -8.13 9.43
CA ASP A 115 19.80 -9.39 9.79
C ASP A 115 20.92 -9.82 8.80
N GLY A 116 21.11 -9.09 7.72
CA GLY A 116 22.09 -9.33 6.68
C GLY A 116 21.62 -10.27 5.57
N ILE A 117 20.33 -10.56 5.51
CA ILE A 117 19.71 -11.40 4.47
C ILE A 117 18.63 -10.56 3.78
N ASP A 118 18.58 -10.61 2.45
CA ASP A 118 17.54 -9.92 1.69
C ASP A 118 16.17 -10.56 1.97
N ASP A 119 15.17 -9.74 2.32
CA ASP A 119 13.81 -10.17 2.64
C ASP A 119 12.89 -10.21 1.43
N THR A 120 13.31 -9.65 0.31
CA THR A 120 12.56 -9.61 -0.93
C THR A 120 12.96 -10.71 -1.91
N ASN A 121 12.10 -10.99 -2.88
CA ASN A 121 12.35 -11.96 -3.94
C ASN A 121 12.08 -11.31 -5.32
N PRO A 122 12.98 -10.42 -5.81
CA PRO A 122 12.80 -9.69 -7.05
C PRO A 122 12.70 -10.61 -8.24
N ARG A 123 11.67 -10.41 -9.06
CA ARG A 123 11.46 -11.20 -10.28
C ARG A 123 10.59 -10.47 -11.28
N THR A 124 10.78 -10.79 -12.56
CA THR A 124 9.93 -10.31 -13.65
C THR A 124 9.47 -11.51 -14.46
N LEU A 125 8.19 -11.84 -14.32
CA LEU A 125 7.57 -12.97 -15.01
C LEU A 125 6.03 -12.84 -15.04
N GLY A 126 5.39 -13.56 -15.97
CA GLY A 126 3.95 -13.60 -16.13
C GLY A 126 3.46 -12.80 -17.33
N GLY A 127 2.18 -12.99 -17.69
CA GLY A 127 1.58 -12.41 -18.90
C GLY A 127 0.13 -11.93 -18.71
N GLY A 128 -0.27 -11.65 -17.46
CA GLY A 128 -1.61 -11.15 -17.10
C GLY A 128 -2.71 -12.21 -17.10
N PRO A 129 -3.94 -11.84 -16.74
CA PRO A 129 -4.29 -10.55 -16.14
C PRO A 129 -3.92 -10.41 -14.66
N ASN A 130 -3.77 -11.53 -13.91
CA ASN A 130 -3.59 -11.56 -12.45
C ASN A 130 -2.39 -12.45 -12.06
N GLY A 131 -1.31 -12.40 -12.75
CA GLY A 131 -0.16 -13.29 -12.50
C GLY A 131 1.13 -12.69 -12.99
N GLY A 132 1.19 -11.37 -13.09
CA GLY A 132 2.39 -10.62 -13.41
C GLY A 132 3.15 -10.22 -12.17
N TYR A 133 4.44 -10.52 -12.17
CA TYR A 133 5.40 -10.05 -11.18
C TYR A 133 6.41 -9.16 -11.89
N LEU A 134 6.64 -7.96 -11.37
CA LEU A 134 7.52 -6.98 -12.00
C LEU A 134 8.51 -6.45 -10.98
N GLN A 135 9.79 -6.70 -11.26
CA GLN A 135 10.88 -6.12 -10.48
C GLN A 135 10.95 -4.61 -10.74
N ASN A 136 11.27 -3.85 -9.72
CA ASN A 136 11.56 -2.43 -9.80
C ASN A 136 12.91 -2.13 -9.13
N ASP A 137 13.46 -1.00 -9.47
CA ASP A 137 14.68 -0.47 -8.88
C ASP A 137 14.32 0.65 -7.88
N GLU A 138 15.30 1.08 -7.11
CA GLU A 138 15.25 2.30 -6.31
C GLU A 138 14.85 3.49 -7.19
N ASP A 139 14.08 4.44 -6.67
CA ASP A 139 13.62 5.67 -7.37
C ASP A 139 12.96 5.40 -8.72
N SER A 140 12.21 4.34 -8.83
CA SER A 140 11.57 3.94 -10.07
C SER A 140 10.11 4.39 -10.17
N GLY A 141 9.53 4.13 -11.32
CA GLY A 141 8.10 4.24 -11.57
C GLY A 141 7.63 3.05 -12.39
N ILE A 142 6.34 2.79 -12.35
CA ILE A 142 5.71 1.82 -13.24
C ILE A 142 5.03 2.56 -14.39
N THR A 143 5.26 2.08 -15.60
CA THR A 143 4.65 2.59 -16.83
C THR A 143 3.86 1.48 -17.50
N VAL A 144 2.67 1.82 -17.95
CA VAL A 144 1.89 0.99 -18.87
C VAL A 144 1.84 1.68 -20.22
N SER A 145 2.12 0.94 -21.28
CA SER A 145 1.93 1.40 -22.65
C SER A 145 1.04 0.43 -23.42
N PHE A 146 0.18 0.97 -24.25
CA PHE A 146 -0.72 0.22 -25.13
C PHE A 146 -0.57 0.69 -26.56
N GLU A 147 -0.17 -0.17 -27.47
CA GLU A 147 -0.24 0.09 -28.89
C GLU A 147 -1.71 -0.10 -29.35
N PHE A 148 -2.43 1.00 -29.27
CA PHE A 148 -3.87 1.03 -29.48
C PHE A 148 -4.26 0.81 -30.96
N ALA A 149 -3.46 1.31 -31.86
CA ALA A 149 -3.61 1.17 -33.32
C ALA A 149 -2.23 1.27 -33.96
N ASP A 150 -2.12 0.95 -35.24
CA ASP A 150 -0.85 0.94 -35.99
C ASP A 150 -0.07 2.25 -35.79
N GLY A 151 1.03 2.17 -35.03
CA GLY A 151 1.90 3.30 -34.70
C GLY A 151 1.32 4.31 -33.70
N VAL A 152 0.19 4.01 -33.05
CA VAL A 152 -0.40 4.84 -31.99
C VAL A 152 -0.20 4.15 -30.65
N VAL A 153 0.73 4.67 -29.84
CA VAL A 153 1.02 4.17 -28.51
C VAL A 153 0.54 5.19 -27.47
N LEU A 154 -0.27 4.74 -26.55
CA LEU A 154 -0.69 5.48 -25.36
C LEU A 154 0.09 4.98 -24.16
N SER A 155 0.45 5.86 -23.24
CA SER A 155 1.18 5.46 -22.03
C SER A 155 0.76 6.31 -20.84
N GLU A 156 0.80 5.69 -19.65
CA GLU A 156 0.60 6.34 -18.36
C GLU A 156 1.65 5.80 -17.39
N SER A 157 2.07 6.65 -16.44
CA SER A 157 3.12 6.31 -15.48
C SER A 157 2.77 6.82 -14.09
N VAL A 158 3.13 6.04 -13.08
CA VAL A 158 3.04 6.45 -11.67
C VAL A 158 4.34 6.15 -10.94
N LYS A 159 4.60 6.92 -9.88
CA LYS A 159 5.81 6.78 -9.07
C LYS A 159 5.71 5.57 -8.15
N ILE A 160 6.85 4.92 -7.92
CA ILE A 160 7.07 3.98 -6.84
C ILE A 160 7.95 4.71 -5.82
N GLU A 161 7.55 4.70 -4.55
CA GLU A 161 8.19 5.50 -3.50
C GLU A 161 8.06 4.81 -2.15
N TRP A 162 9.12 4.82 -1.37
CA TRP A 162 9.10 4.42 0.02
C TRP A 162 8.47 5.49 0.91
N ASN A 163 7.98 5.09 2.08
CA ASN A 163 7.34 5.95 3.06
C ASN A 163 8.03 5.78 4.42
N GLU A 164 8.01 6.80 5.24
CA GLU A 164 8.42 6.69 6.65
C GLU A 164 7.32 5.99 7.45
N GLY A 165 7.67 4.99 8.24
CA GLY A 165 6.75 4.25 9.10
C GLY A 165 6.13 5.15 10.20
N ASP A 166 4.88 4.89 10.59
CA ASP A 166 4.17 5.58 11.67
C ASP A 166 3.86 4.57 12.80
N LEU A 167 4.66 4.61 13.86
CA LEU A 167 4.53 3.72 15.01
C LEU A 167 3.66 4.35 16.10
N ARG A 168 2.71 3.58 16.66
CA ARG A 168 1.82 4.04 17.74
C ARG A 168 1.62 2.97 18.80
N ILE A 169 1.45 3.41 20.06
CA ILE A 169 0.90 2.59 21.15
C ILE A 169 -0.52 3.10 21.41
N VAL A 170 -1.48 2.19 21.43
CA VAL A 170 -2.91 2.53 21.62
C VAL A 170 -3.58 1.54 22.60
N ASP A 171 -4.81 1.83 22.99
CA ASP A 171 -5.61 0.95 23.85
C ASP A 171 -4.90 0.52 25.15
N VAL A 172 -4.16 1.46 25.77
CA VAL A 172 -3.37 1.19 26.98
C VAL A 172 -4.27 1.04 28.19
N THR A 173 -4.09 -0.07 28.89
CA THR A 173 -4.73 -0.41 30.16
C THR A 173 -3.69 -0.85 31.17
N GLU A 174 -4.08 -1.13 32.42
CA GLU A 174 -3.16 -1.69 33.43
C GLU A 174 -2.63 -3.10 33.09
N ASN A 175 -3.28 -3.82 32.14
CA ASN A 175 -2.98 -5.22 31.84
C ASN A 175 -2.52 -5.45 30.39
N SER A 176 -2.69 -4.46 29.51
CA SER A 176 -2.35 -4.59 28.10
C SER A 176 -2.15 -3.25 27.40
N ALA A 177 -1.40 -3.28 26.32
CA ALA A 177 -1.29 -2.20 25.35
C ALA A 177 -1.26 -2.82 23.93
N LYS A 178 -1.72 -2.08 22.94
CA LYS A 178 -1.62 -2.50 21.54
C LYS A 178 -0.58 -1.64 20.83
N VAL A 179 0.35 -2.29 20.12
CA VAL A 179 1.28 -1.62 19.21
C VAL A 179 0.71 -1.68 17.81
N LYS A 180 0.77 -0.56 17.10
CA LYS A 180 0.38 -0.42 15.69
C LYS A 180 1.51 0.22 14.91
N LEU A 181 1.81 -0.35 13.74
CA LEU A 181 2.70 0.24 12.74
C LEU A 181 1.90 0.43 11.45
N PHE A 182 2.04 1.59 10.82
CA PHE A 182 1.55 1.90 9.49
C PHE A 182 2.77 2.07 8.59
N ASP A 183 3.05 1.07 7.78
CA ASP A 183 4.20 1.05 6.89
C ASP A 183 3.90 0.15 5.69
N MET A 184 3.61 0.76 4.55
CA MET A 184 3.27 0.02 3.33
C MET A 184 4.50 -0.68 2.74
N ASP A 185 5.70 -0.21 3.04
CA ASP A 185 6.94 -0.76 2.51
C ASP A 185 7.31 -2.10 3.17
N MET A 186 6.72 -2.36 4.35
CA MET A 186 6.83 -3.64 5.05
C MET A 186 5.79 -4.69 4.61
N ASN A 187 4.87 -4.35 3.70
CA ASN A 187 4.03 -5.31 2.98
C ASN A 187 4.87 -5.94 1.86
N LEU A 188 5.70 -6.92 2.20
CA LEU A 188 6.66 -7.53 1.27
C LEU A 188 6.02 -8.53 0.30
N ASN A 189 4.85 -9.06 0.67
CA ASN A 189 4.08 -9.97 -0.16
C ASN A 189 2.57 -9.67 -0.09
N PRO A 190 2.01 -8.89 -1.03
CA PRO A 190 0.60 -8.49 -1.00
C PRO A 190 -0.40 -9.65 -1.25
N GLU A 191 0.06 -10.89 -1.22
CA GLU A 191 -0.76 -12.11 -1.30
C GLU A 191 -0.74 -12.92 0.01
N SER A 192 -0.11 -12.40 1.08
CA SER A 192 -0.03 -13.06 2.39
C SER A 192 0.09 -12.03 3.52
N ILE A 193 -0.18 -12.47 4.74
CA ILE A 193 0.04 -11.64 5.93
C ILE A 193 1.54 -11.57 6.23
N ASP A 194 2.08 -10.37 6.24
CA ASP A 194 3.46 -10.10 6.63
C ASP A 194 3.59 -9.84 8.13
N THR A 195 4.80 -9.94 8.69
CA THR A 195 5.10 -9.68 10.11
C THR A 195 6.30 -8.77 10.25
N VAL A 196 6.31 -7.99 11.35
CA VAL A 196 7.40 -7.07 11.70
C VAL A 196 7.74 -7.22 13.18
N ASP A 197 9.02 -7.19 13.52
CA ASP A 197 9.48 -7.18 14.90
C ASP A 197 9.61 -5.76 15.45
N ILE A 198 9.02 -5.51 16.61
CA ILE A 198 9.04 -4.24 17.34
C ILE A 198 9.67 -4.45 18.71
N ASP A 199 10.67 -3.65 19.06
CA ASP A 199 11.19 -3.63 20.42
C ASP A 199 10.23 -2.86 21.34
N VAL A 200 9.80 -3.49 22.44
CA VAL A 200 8.93 -2.84 23.43
C VAL A 200 9.55 -2.96 24.82
N PHE A 201 9.74 -1.83 25.48
CA PHE A 201 10.37 -1.75 26.81
C PHE A 201 9.64 -0.74 27.72
N SER A 202 9.98 -0.77 29.00
CA SER A 202 9.38 0.12 30.00
C SER A 202 10.43 0.78 30.88
N ASP A 203 10.01 1.78 31.67
CA ASP A 203 10.86 2.37 32.72
C ASP A 203 11.31 1.36 33.77
N ASN A 204 10.59 0.24 33.95
CA ASN A 204 10.88 -0.81 34.89
C ASN A 204 11.71 -1.95 34.29
N ASP A 205 11.72 -2.08 32.98
CA ASP A 205 12.47 -3.09 32.23
C ASP A 205 12.97 -2.51 30.91
N SER A 206 14.21 -2.04 30.94
CA SER A 206 14.87 -1.44 29.78
C SER A 206 15.33 -2.47 28.73
N ALA A 207 15.40 -3.77 29.10
CA ALA A 207 15.68 -4.83 28.15
C ALA A 207 14.45 -5.17 27.30
N GLY A 208 13.26 -5.10 27.92
CA GLY A 208 11.98 -5.26 27.24
C GLY A 208 11.76 -6.62 26.59
N ILE A 209 11.03 -6.59 25.50
CA ILE A 209 10.67 -7.72 24.64
C ILE A 209 10.83 -7.34 23.17
N SER A 210 11.16 -8.30 22.30
CA SER A 210 10.88 -8.22 20.88
C SER A 210 9.48 -8.77 20.66
N LEU A 211 8.61 -7.98 20.05
CA LEU A 211 7.21 -8.28 19.77
C LEU A 211 7.02 -8.41 18.27
N GLU A 212 6.74 -9.63 17.81
CA GLU A 212 6.28 -9.84 16.44
C GLU A 212 4.83 -9.33 16.30
N ILE A 213 4.62 -8.39 15.41
CA ILE A 213 3.30 -7.86 15.06
C ILE A 213 2.95 -8.29 13.62
N ALA A 214 1.67 -8.57 13.37
CA ALA A 214 1.19 -9.08 12.10
C ALA A 214 0.33 -8.06 11.37
N GLU A 215 0.39 -8.12 10.07
CA GLU A 215 -0.46 -7.33 9.18
C GLU A 215 -1.95 -7.65 9.42
N THR A 216 -2.80 -6.63 9.37
CA THR A 216 -4.24 -6.78 9.67
C THR A 216 -5.02 -7.48 8.55
N THR A 217 -4.59 -7.31 7.32
CA THR A 217 -5.06 -8.02 6.12
C THR A 217 -3.92 -8.08 5.11
N GLU A 218 -3.91 -9.06 4.22
CA GLU A 218 -3.00 -9.12 3.08
C GLU A 218 -2.99 -7.77 2.33
N ASN A 219 -1.92 -7.14 2.10
CA ASN A 219 -1.79 -5.87 1.37
C ASN A 219 -2.37 -4.62 2.09
N SER A 220 -2.32 -4.56 3.42
CA SER A 220 -2.78 -3.39 4.18
C SER A 220 -1.66 -2.42 4.57
N GLY A 221 -0.42 -2.90 4.76
CA GLY A 221 0.67 -2.15 5.36
C GLY A 221 0.35 -1.67 6.78
N VAL A 222 -0.62 -2.30 7.46
CA VAL A 222 -1.03 -1.97 8.83
C VAL A 222 -0.82 -3.18 9.71
N PHE A 223 0.13 -3.08 10.62
CA PHE A 223 0.54 -4.16 11.53
C PHE A 223 0.04 -3.89 12.94
N GLU A 224 -0.44 -4.92 13.62
CA GLU A 224 -0.92 -4.84 15.00
C GLU A 224 -0.37 -5.99 15.85
N GLY A 225 -0.02 -5.67 17.09
CA GLY A 225 0.37 -6.67 18.10
C GLY A 225 -0.09 -6.27 19.50
N LEU A 226 -0.34 -7.27 20.35
CA LEU A 226 -0.78 -7.07 21.72
C LEU A 226 0.36 -7.34 22.69
N VAL A 227 0.67 -6.33 23.50
CA VAL A 227 1.56 -6.43 24.67
C VAL A 227 0.71 -6.71 25.90
N SER A 228 0.99 -7.81 26.60
CA SER A 228 0.43 -8.10 27.92
C SER A 228 1.30 -7.45 28.99
N ILE A 229 0.73 -6.64 29.86
CA ILE A 229 1.45 -5.98 30.95
C ILE A 229 1.43 -6.86 32.19
N THR A 230 2.59 -7.04 32.83
CA THR A 230 2.74 -7.80 34.06
C THR A 230 3.41 -6.96 35.13
N LYS A 231 2.98 -7.16 36.39
CA LYS A 231 3.61 -6.60 37.61
C LYS A 231 4.73 -7.51 38.18
N ASN A 232 4.92 -8.69 37.58
CA ASN A 232 6.04 -9.57 37.90
C ASN A 232 7.30 -9.03 37.24
N ASP A 233 8.42 -9.04 37.96
CA ASP A 233 9.69 -8.45 37.56
C ASP A 233 10.47 -9.18 36.45
N GLN A 234 9.73 -9.79 35.51
CA GLN A 234 10.32 -10.52 34.39
C GLN A 234 9.43 -10.42 33.13
N SER A 235 10.00 -9.87 32.07
CA SER A 235 9.43 -9.88 30.73
C SER A 235 9.73 -11.19 30.00
N SER A 236 8.79 -11.67 29.17
CA SER A 236 9.03 -12.82 28.29
C SER A 236 7.92 -12.98 27.23
N GLY A 237 8.26 -13.34 26.00
CA GLY A 237 7.30 -13.46 24.89
C GLY A 237 6.65 -12.11 24.61
N ASN A 238 5.32 -12.05 24.60
CA ASN A 238 4.56 -10.80 24.46
C ASN A 238 4.23 -10.12 25.80
N ARG A 239 4.84 -10.55 26.91
CA ARG A 239 4.57 -10.04 28.25
C ARG A 239 5.68 -9.13 28.72
N LEU A 240 5.36 -7.85 28.93
CA LEU A 240 6.26 -6.80 29.38
C LEU A 240 6.06 -6.53 30.88
N TYR A 241 7.15 -6.48 31.65
CA TYR A 241 7.12 -5.99 33.00
C TYR A 241 7.02 -4.47 33.03
N ALA A 242 5.92 -3.97 33.57
CA ALA A 242 5.69 -2.54 33.75
C ALA A 242 4.74 -2.31 34.93
N LEU A 243 4.99 -1.25 35.71
CA LEU A 243 4.17 -0.85 36.85
C LEU A 243 3.18 0.29 36.42
N PRO A 244 2.13 0.51 37.19
CA PRO A 244 1.30 1.70 37.03
C PRO A 244 2.11 2.98 37.07
N ASP A 245 1.68 3.98 36.30
CA ASP A 245 2.35 5.28 36.11
C ASP A 245 3.75 5.20 35.43
N SER A 246 4.20 4.03 34.98
CA SER A 246 5.41 3.93 34.18
C SER A 246 5.15 4.12 32.69
N LYS A 247 6.17 4.55 31.98
CA LYS A 247 6.16 4.71 30.53
C LYS A 247 6.46 3.39 29.86
N ILE A 248 5.67 3.05 28.85
CA ILE A 248 5.97 2.03 27.84
C ILE A 248 6.50 2.74 26.61
N THR A 249 7.52 2.19 25.98
CA THR A 249 8.09 2.67 24.74
C THR A 249 8.14 1.54 23.73
N ALA A 250 7.68 1.77 22.53
CA ALA A 250 7.90 0.91 21.36
C ALA A 250 8.93 1.56 20.44
N LYS A 251 9.77 0.75 19.83
CA LYS A 251 10.80 1.16 18.87
C LYS A 251 10.68 0.31 17.62
N TYR A 252 10.63 0.95 16.48
CA TYR A 252 10.73 0.37 15.15
C TYR A 252 11.98 0.92 14.44
N SER A 253 12.76 0.08 13.81
CA SER A 253 13.90 0.51 12.97
C SER A 253 13.50 0.41 11.52
N ASP A 254 13.10 1.54 10.94
CA ASP A 254 12.69 1.67 9.55
C ASP A 254 13.93 1.72 8.64
N ARG A 255 13.99 0.83 7.64
CA ARG A 255 15.06 0.72 6.64
C ARG A 255 14.58 0.95 5.22
N THR A 256 13.33 1.38 5.07
CA THR A 256 12.68 1.68 3.80
C THR A 256 12.28 3.17 3.74
N LEU A 257 13.28 4.04 3.83
CA LEU A 257 13.08 5.47 4.00
C LEU A 257 12.95 6.20 2.65
N PRO A 258 12.02 7.16 2.53
CA PRO A 258 11.86 7.96 1.31
C PRO A 258 13.02 8.92 1.09
N ASP A 259 13.12 9.50 -0.11
CA ASP A 259 14.01 10.61 -0.40
C ASP A 259 13.99 11.71 0.72
N PRO A 260 15.12 12.22 1.20
CA PRO A 260 16.47 12.12 0.62
C PRO A 260 17.39 11.04 1.26
N TYR A 261 16.83 10.06 1.94
CA TYR A 261 17.60 8.96 2.51
C TYR A 261 18.12 8.01 1.42
N ASN A 262 19.16 7.24 1.73
CA ASN A 262 19.67 6.19 0.84
C ASN A 262 19.19 4.82 1.35
N THR A 263 19.21 3.82 0.50
CA THR A 263 18.84 2.42 0.83
C THR A 263 19.66 1.78 1.95
N SER A 264 20.79 2.38 2.35
CA SER A 264 21.60 1.92 3.48
C SER A 264 21.32 2.67 4.79
N ASP A 265 20.47 3.68 4.75
CA ASP A 265 20.11 4.46 5.94
C ASP A 265 19.01 3.75 6.73
N ASP A 266 19.00 3.94 8.03
CA ASP A 266 17.96 3.46 8.94
C ASP A 266 17.51 4.58 9.88
N LEU A 267 16.25 4.52 10.29
CA LEU A 267 15.67 5.47 11.24
C LEU A 267 14.98 4.74 12.37
N ASP A 268 15.41 5.02 13.60
CA ASP A 268 14.72 4.53 14.79
C ASP A 268 13.49 5.40 15.09
N ILE A 269 12.30 4.83 14.94
CA ILE A 269 11.01 5.46 15.21
C ILE A 269 10.52 5.02 16.58
N PHE A 270 10.11 5.97 17.42
CA PHE A 270 9.67 5.71 18.78
C PHE A 270 8.23 6.17 19.02
N ALA A 271 7.46 5.29 19.69
CA ALA A 271 6.18 5.66 20.29
C ALA A 271 6.24 5.39 21.79
N TYR A 272 5.49 6.19 22.57
CA TYR A 272 5.41 5.95 24.02
C TYR A 272 4.04 6.31 24.57
N GLU A 273 3.66 5.63 25.64
CA GLU A 273 2.44 5.87 26.40
C GLU A 273 2.65 5.57 27.90
N ILE A 274 1.80 6.12 28.75
CA ILE A 274 1.81 5.90 30.20
C ILE A 274 0.73 4.88 30.57
N ILE A 275 1.05 3.94 31.46
CA ILE A 275 0.08 3.03 32.05
C ILE A 275 -0.71 3.78 33.12
N TYR A 276 -1.99 4.00 32.87
CA TYR A 276 -2.86 4.60 33.87
C TYR A 276 -3.50 3.55 34.79
N ASN A 277 -3.67 3.91 36.08
CA ASN A 277 -4.42 3.11 37.07
C ASN A 277 -5.92 3.16 36.83
#